data_33d199116f328108cbc11d5819f16115
#
_entry.id   33d199116f328108cbc11d5819f16115
#
_cell.length_a   1.000
_cell.length_b   1.000
_cell.length_c   1.000
_cell.angle_alpha   90.00
_cell.angle_beta   90.00
_cell.angle_gamma   90.00
#
_symmetry.space_group_name_H-M   'P 1'
#
loop_
_entity.id
_entity.type
_entity.pdbx_description
1 polymer ?
#
loop_
_entity_poly.entity_id
_entity_poly.type
_entity_poly.pdbx_seq_one_letter_code
_entity_poly.pdbx_strand_id
1 'polypeptide(L)'
;MAEPSGVAPELLALRQHIDNVDRELLALLNRRAGLALEVGEIKKREGSVVFRPEREAQVIDGLKGTNPGPLKNDSVAPIWREIMSACRALETPTRVAYLGPAGTFSEEAALGYFGSSLVRLPCASIDEVMHAATSGAADFGVMPVENSTEGVVARSLDLFLTTPLFIIGETSLVVRHNLLRKVDELQGIEAICAHPQALAQCHRWLSHHLPDVERRPVASNAEGARLAGLNPALAAIASTRASSEYGLHVVSPAIQDDPHNRTRFAIVTHPSRHPAPKASGHDCTSLVVSVTNRPGAVHDMLVPLKNHGVSMTRFESRPARSGQWEYYFYIDVEGHPDEPKVDAALKELRAVCAFFKILGTYPIDVH
;
A
#
# COMPACT_ATOMS: atom_id res chain seq x y z
N MET A 1 -16.01 -52.30 -7.39
CA MET A 1 -16.29 -50.94 -6.82
C MET A 1 -15.63 -50.92 -5.47
N ALA A 2 -14.49 -50.28 -5.35
CA ALA A 2 -13.81 -50.10 -4.06
C ALA A 2 -14.44 -48.88 -3.37
N GLU A 3 -14.93 -49.09 -2.16
CA GLU A 3 -15.37 -47.98 -1.29
C GLU A 3 -14.19 -47.05 -1.02
N PRO A 4 -14.42 -45.71 -0.95
CA PRO A 4 -13.35 -44.75 -0.61
C PRO A 4 -12.88 -45.06 0.81
N SER A 5 -11.58 -45.28 0.97
CA SER A 5 -10.87 -45.55 2.21
C SER A 5 -11.36 -44.61 3.32
N GLY A 6 -11.91 -45.19 4.41
CA GLY A 6 -12.52 -44.46 5.52
C GLY A 6 -11.56 -43.49 6.16
N VAL A 7 -11.99 -42.25 6.30
CA VAL A 7 -11.33 -41.23 7.11
C VAL A 7 -11.23 -41.76 8.55
N ALA A 8 -10.03 -41.71 9.15
CA ALA A 8 -9.81 -42.19 10.49
C ALA A 8 -10.79 -41.52 11.50
N PRO A 9 -11.42 -42.27 12.42
CA PRO A 9 -12.41 -41.75 13.35
C PRO A 9 -11.89 -40.53 14.16
N GLU A 10 -10.62 -40.55 14.50
CA GLU A 10 -9.93 -39.42 15.20
C GLU A 10 -9.93 -38.13 14.35
N LEU A 11 -9.73 -38.23 13.04
CA LEU A 11 -9.76 -37.09 12.13
C LEU A 11 -11.18 -36.52 12.00
N LEU A 12 -12.21 -37.37 12.01
CA LEU A 12 -13.60 -36.93 12.03
C LEU A 12 -13.95 -36.18 13.30
N ALA A 13 -13.50 -36.68 14.46
CA ALA A 13 -13.69 -36.02 15.76
C ALA A 13 -13.01 -34.66 15.80
N LEU A 14 -11.76 -34.53 15.32
CA LEU A 14 -11.05 -33.25 15.22
C LEU A 14 -11.74 -32.25 14.27
N ARG A 15 -12.23 -32.70 13.13
CA ARG A 15 -13.02 -31.84 12.23
C ARG A 15 -14.27 -31.31 12.91
N GLN A 16 -15.00 -32.17 13.66
CA GLN A 16 -16.18 -31.73 14.40
C GLN A 16 -15.84 -30.70 15.47
N HIS A 17 -14.69 -30.81 16.14
CA HIS A 17 -14.21 -29.77 17.08
C HIS A 17 -13.90 -28.46 16.36
N ILE A 18 -13.26 -28.51 15.19
CA ILE A 18 -13.01 -27.32 14.35
C ILE A 18 -14.32 -26.65 13.95
N ASP A 19 -15.31 -27.43 13.45
CA ASP A 19 -16.62 -26.90 13.07
C ASP A 19 -17.36 -26.21 14.25
N ASN A 20 -17.14 -26.69 15.47
CA ASN A 20 -17.70 -26.06 16.67
C ASN A 20 -17.01 -24.71 16.95
N VAL A 21 -15.68 -24.69 16.93
CA VAL A 21 -14.88 -23.45 17.09
C VAL A 21 -15.22 -22.43 16.00
N ASP A 22 -15.41 -22.85 14.75
CA ASP A 22 -15.79 -21.95 13.65
C ASP A 22 -17.16 -21.30 13.90
N ARG A 23 -18.12 -22.03 14.47
CA ARG A 23 -19.43 -21.48 14.87
C ARG A 23 -19.32 -20.45 15.99
N GLU A 24 -18.49 -20.72 16.99
CA GLU A 24 -18.21 -19.77 18.08
C GLU A 24 -17.50 -18.52 17.54
N LEU A 25 -16.51 -18.70 16.67
CA LEU A 25 -15.79 -17.62 16.01
C LEU A 25 -16.72 -16.72 15.19
N LEU A 26 -17.62 -17.31 14.40
CA LEU A 26 -18.64 -16.57 13.65
C LEU A 26 -19.57 -15.78 14.57
N ALA A 27 -20.00 -16.35 15.68
CA ALA A 27 -20.83 -15.65 16.66
C ALA A 27 -20.09 -14.45 17.30
N LEU A 28 -18.80 -14.60 17.63
CA LEU A 28 -17.96 -13.52 18.16
C LEU A 28 -17.73 -12.42 17.10
N LEU A 29 -17.50 -12.79 15.85
CA LEU A 29 -17.36 -11.81 14.76
C LEU A 29 -18.64 -11.01 14.52
N ASN A 30 -19.81 -11.65 14.55
CA ASN A 30 -21.11 -10.95 14.44
C ASN A 30 -21.35 -10.02 15.65
N ARG A 31 -21.00 -10.47 16.88
CA ARG A 31 -21.07 -9.59 18.06
C ARG A 31 -20.17 -8.37 17.93
N ARG A 32 -18.93 -8.55 17.43
CA ARG A 32 -18.00 -7.45 17.16
C ARG A 32 -18.55 -6.50 16.10
N ALA A 33 -19.15 -7.03 15.04
CA ALA A 33 -19.77 -6.24 13.97
C ALA A 33 -20.92 -5.40 14.49
N GLY A 34 -21.79 -5.95 15.37
CA GLY A 34 -22.86 -5.21 16.05
C GLY A 34 -22.32 -4.05 16.88
N LEU A 35 -21.27 -4.28 17.68
CA LEU A 35 -20.63 -3.20 18.45
C LEU A 35 -19.99 -2.14 17.54
N ALA A 36 -19.44 -2.52 16.38
CA ALA A 36 -18.91 -1.56 15.42
C ALA A 36 -20.02 -0.67 14.84
N LEU A 37 -21.20 -1.23 14.52
CA LEU A 37 -22.35 -0.45 14.09
C LEU A 37 -22.80 0.56 15.16
N GLU A 38 -22.87 0.17 16.43
CA GLU A 38 -23.20 1.09 17.52
C GLU A 38 -22.18 2.24 17.64
N VAL A 39 -20.88 1.93 17.53
CA VAL A 39 -19.82 2.95 17.47
C VAL A 39 -20.00 3.85 16.26
N GLY A 40 -20.35 3.30 15.09
CA GLY A 40 -20.61 4.06 13.86
C GLY A 40 -21.74 5.09 14.04
N GLU A 41 -22.83 4.70 14.70
CA GLU A 41 -23.93 5.63 15.00
C GLU A 41 -23.53 6.75 15.97
N ILE A 42 -22.67 6.48 16.94
CA ILE A 42 -22.11 7.51 17.81
C ILE A 42 -21.24 8.47 17.02
N LYS A 43 -20.31 7.95 16.19
CA LYS A 43 -19.42 8.75 15.34
C LYS A 43 -20.19 9.66 14.39
N LYS A 44 -21.27 9.16 13.76
CA LYS A 44 -22.13 9.98 12.88
C LYS A 44 -22.74 11.16 13.63
N ARG A 45 -23.23 10.94 14.86
CA ARG A 45 -23.79 12.01 15.70
C ARG A 45 -22.75 13.06 16.12
N GLU A 46 -21.52 12.63 16.35
CA GLU A 46 -20.41 13.50 16.78
C GLU A 46 -19.65 14.11 15.60
N GLY A 47 -19.97 13.75 14.34
CA GLY A 47 -19.20 14.17 13.17
C GLY A 47 -17.78 13.58 13.12
N SER A 48 -17.55 12.46 13.83
CA SER A 48 -16.24 11.81 13.91
C SER A 48 -16.01 10.87 12.72
N VAL A 49 -14.74 10.72 12.32
CA VAL A 49 -14.37 9.85 11.18
C VAL A 49 -14.43 8.37 11.54
N VAL A 50 -14.82 7.56 10.56
CA VAL A 50 -14.94 6.11 10.72
C VAL A 50 -13.57 5.44 10.74
N PHE A 51 -12.71 5.72 9.74
CA PHE A 51 -11.38 5.13 9.64
C PHE A 51 -10.35 5.92 10.45
N ARG A 52 -9.57 5.22 11.28
CA ARG A 52 -8.48 5.77 12.09
C ARG A 52 -7.29 4.81 12.04
N PRO A 53 -6.27 5.10 11.21
CA PRO A 53 -5.11 4.21 11.05
C PRO A 53 -4.36 3.97 12.36
N GLU A 54 -4.22 4.99 13.21
CA GLU A 54 -3.59 4.88 14.52
C GLU A 54 -4.34 3.92 15.46
N ARG A 55 -5.68 3.88 15.36
CA ARG A 55 -6.49 2.96 16.17
C ARG A 55 -6.40 1.54 15.67
N GLU A 56 -6.38 1.34 14.36
CA GLU A 56 -6.20 -0.01 13.78
C GLU A 56 -4.83 -0.57 14.12
N ALA A 57 -3.76 0.24 14.03
CA ALA A 57 -2.41 -0.14 14.46
C ALA A 57 -2.41 -0.57 15.94
N GLN A 58 -2.95 0.25 16.85
CA GLN A 58 -3.04 -0.08 18.28
C GLN A 58 -3.78 -1.40 18.56
N VAL A 59 -4.85 -1.69 17.83
CA VAL A 59 -5.60 -2.95 17.99
C VAL A 59 -4.74 -4.13 17.57
N ILE A 60 -4.08 -4.04 16.44
CA ILE A 60 -3.20 -5.11 15.92
C ILE A 60 -2.03 -5.36 16.88
N ASP A 61 -1.36 -4.30 17.33
CA ASP A 61 -0.22 -4.41 18.26
C ASP A 61 -0.62 -5.00 19.61
N GLY A 62 -1.76 -4.57 20.14
CA GLY A 62 -2.31 -5.15 21.37
C GLY A 62 -2.58 -6.65 21.24
N LEU A 63 -3.09 -7.07 20.08
CA LEU A 63 -3.36 -8.49 19.82
C LEU A 63 -2.07 -9.29 19.62
N LYS A 64 -1.09 -8.76 18.89
CA LYS A 64 0.24 -9.38 18.74
C LYS A 64 0.92 -9.54 20.11
N GLY A 65 0.83 -8.53 20.98
CA GLY A 65 1.43 -8.52 22.31
C GLY A 65 0.81 -9.52 23.28
N THR A 66 -0.45 -9.91 23.07
CA THR A 66 -1.18 -10.87 23.93
C THR A 66 -1.37 -12.25 23.31
N ASN A 67 -0.86 -12.46 22.09
CA ASN A 67 -1.03 -13.72 21.36
C ASN A 67 -0.18 -14.86 21.99
N PRO A 68 -0.79 -15.92 22.57
CA PRO A 68 -0.07 -17.04 23.16
C PRO A 68 0.38 -18.09 22.13
N GLY A 69 0.02 -17.92 20.84
CA GLY A 69 0.18 -18.96 19.83
C GLY A 69 -0.92 -20.05 19.92
N PRO A 70 -0.90 -21.03 19.04
CA PRO A 70 0.08 -21.37 18.00
C PRO A 70 0.03 -20.51 16.73
N LEU A 71 -0.97 -19.62 16.58
CA LEU A 71 -1.06 -18.71 15.44
C LEU A 71 0.13 -17.72 15.49
N LYS A 72 0.88 -17.60 14.37
CA LYS A 72 2.01 -16.69 14.30
C LYS A 72 1.54 -15.24 14.28
N ASN A 73 2.31 -14.32 14.89
CA ASN A 73 2.01 -12.88 14.91
C ASN A 73 1.88 -12.27 13.51
N ASP A 74 2.65 -12.76 12.53
CA ASP A 74 2.57 -12.31 11.14
C ASP A 74 1.19 -12.60 10.49
N SER A 75 0.47 -13.60 11.00
CA SER A 75 -0.88 -13.92 10.55
C SER A 75 -1.96 -13.08 11.23
N VAL A 76 -1.66 -12.48 12.40
CA VAL A 76 -2.64 -11.70 13.17
C VAL A 76 -3.05 -10.43 12.41
N ALA A 77 -2.08 -9.65 11.91
CA ALA A 77 -2.36 -8.39 11.25
C ALA A 77 -3.27 -8.53 10.00
N PRO A 78 -3.00 -9.44 9.04
CA PRO A 78 -3.87 -9.63 7.88
C PRO A 78 -5.30 -10.06 8.27
N ILE A 79 -5.43 -10.99 9.22
CA ILE A 79 -6.75 -11.48 9.66
C ILE A 79 -7.56 -10.33 10.28
N TRP A 80 -6.96 -9.59 11.21
CA TRP A 80 -7.68 -8.48 11.88
C TRP A 80 -7.97 -7.31 10.95
N ARG A 81 -7.12 -7.06 9.97
CA ARG A 81 -7.36 -6.04 8.95
C ARG A 81 -8.62 -6.37 8.13
N GLU A 82 -8.81 -7.63 7.74
CA GLU A 82 -10.02 -8.07 7.04
C GLU A 82 -11.27 -8.00 7.94
N ILE A 83 -11.18 -8.42 9.20
CA ILE A 83 -12.27 -8.30 10.16
C ILE A 83 -12.66 -6.83 10.37
N MET A 84 -11.69 -5.93 10.54
CA MET A 84 -11.94 -4.50 10.70
C MET A 84 -12.52 -3.89 9.43
N SER A 85 -12.01 -4.28 8.27
CA SER A 85 -12.52 -3.85 6.96
C SER A 85 -13.99 -4.22 6.78
N ALA A 86 -14.34 -5.48 7.04
CA ALA A 86 -15.73 -5.96 6.96
C ALA A 86 -16.66 -5.20 7.92
N CYS A 87 -16.24 -4.98 9.16
CA CYS A 87 -17.03 -4.21 10.13
C CYS A 87 -17.20 -2.74 9.71
N ARG A 88 -16.13 -2.10 9.22
CA ARG A 88 -16.15 -0.71 8.74
C ARG A 88 -17.09 -0.53 7.54
N ALA A 89 -17.12 -1.50 6.63
CA ALA A 89 -18.01 -1.47 5.46
C ALA A 89 -19.50 -1.48 5.85
N LEU A 90 -19.86 -2.04 7.01
CA LEU A 90 -21.22 -1.98 7.55
C LEU A 90 -21.59 -0.56 8.04
N GLU A 91 -20.60 0.20 8.54
CA GLU A 91 -20.82 1.58 8.99
C GLU A 91 -20.97 2.54 7.79
N THR A 92 -19.97 2.54 6.91
CA THR A 92 -19.92 3.34 5.68
C THR A 92 -18.90 2.72 4.71
N PRO A 93 -19.29 2.41 3.48
CA PRO A 93 -18.35 1.90 2.47
C PRO A 93 -17.22 2.90 2.22
N THR A 94 -15.98 2.45 2.42
CA THR A 94 -14.78 3.26 2.19
C THR A 94 -14.44 3.28 0.69
N ARG A 95 -14.41 4.45 0.07
CA ARG A 95 -14.07 4.64 -1.35
C ARG A 95 -12.60 4.96 -1.48
N VAL A 96 -11.86 4.13 -2.24
CA VAL A 96 -10.41 4.26 -2.41
C VAL A 96 -10.07 4.37 -3.88
N ALA A 97 -9.47 5.52 -4.26
CA ALA A 97 -8.90 5.72 -5.59
C ALA A 97 -7.46 5.18 -5.63
N TYR A 98 -7.11 4.52 -6.71
CA TYR A 98 -5.77 3.97 -6.91
C TYR A 98 -5.38 4.01 -8.39
N LEU A 99 -4.07 3.95 -8.68
CA LEU A 99 -3.58 3.90 -10.06
C LEU A 99 -3.96 2.55 -10.67
N GLY A 100 -4.97 2.60 -11.56
CA GLY A 100 -5.54 1.45 -12.25
C GLY A 100 -4.73 0.97 -13.47
N PRO A 101 -5.30 0.04 -14.22
CA PRO A 101 -6.60 -0.60 -14.05
C PRO A 101 -6.65 -1.59 -12.87
N ALA A 102 -7.75 -2.36 -12.73
CA ALA A 102 -7.81 -3.47 -11.77
C ALA A 102 -6.71 -4.50 -12.03
N GLY A 103 -6.22 -5.18 -10.99
CA GLY A 103 -5.10 -6.13 -11.08
C GLY A 103 -3.70 -5.49 -10.96
N THR A 104 -3.59 -4.18 -10.72
CA THR A 104 -2.29 -3.50 -10.50
C THR A 104 -1.77 -3.68 -9.08
N PHE A 105 -0.45 -3.44 -8.88
CA PHE A 105 0.15 -3.37 -7.55
C PHE A 105 -0.44 -2.23 -6.69
N SER A 106 -0.94 -1.15 -7.30
CA SER A 106 -1.62 -0.08 -6.58
C SER A 106 -2.96 -0.54 -6.01
N GLU A 107 -3.72 -1.40 -6.71
CA GLU A 107 -4.90 -2.05 -6.15
C GLU A 107 -4.52 -2.97 -5.00
N GLU A 108 -3.47 -3.79 -5.18
CA GLU A 108 -2.98 -4.70 -4.14
C GLU A 108 -2.56 -3.93 -2.88
N ALA A 109 -1.90 -2.78 -3.03
CA ALA A 109 -1.57 -1.87 -1.93
C ALA A 109 -2.83 -1.34 -1.23
N ALA A 110 -3.84 -0.93 -1.98
CA ALA A 110 -5.11 -0.45 -1.42
C ALA A 110 -5.82 -1.54 -0.61
N LEU A 111 -5.92 -2.76 -1.16
CA LEU A 111 -6.50 -3.91 -0.47
C LEU A 111 -5.68 -4.35 0.75
N GLY A 112 -4.35 -4.33 0.63
CA GLY A 112 -3.45 -4.66 1.74
C GLY A 112 -3.56 -3.69 2.91
N TYR A 113 -3.79 -2.40 2.65
CA TYR A 113 -3.90 -1.37 3.68
C TYR A 113 -5.30 -1.29 4.30
N PHE A 114 -6.36 -1.27 3.48
CA PHE A 114 -7.73 -1.07 3.94
C PHE A 114 -8.51 -2.37 4.18
N GLY A 115 -8.02 -3.52 3.71
CA GLY A 115 -8.75 -4.78 3.59
C GLY A 115 -9.64 -4.82 2.34
N SER A 116 -10.31 -5.94 2.14
CA SER A 116 -11.03 -6.23 0.88
C SER A 116 -12.40 -5.57 0.74
N SER A 117 -13.02 -5.15 1.86
CA SER A 117 -14.38 -4.59 1.90
C SER A 117 -14.41 -3.09 1.61
N LEU A 118 -13.88 -2.66 0.46
CA LEU A 118 -13.84 -1.26 0.02
C LEU A 118 -14.47 -1.07 -1.35
N VAL A 119 -14.91 0.15 -1.66
CA VAL A 119 -15.32 0.57 -3.01
C VAL A 119 -14.07 1.01 -3.76
N ARG A 120 -13.70 0.23 -4.79
CA ARG A 120 -12.50 0.41 -5.60
C ARG A 120 -12.76 1.38 -6.74
N LEU A 121 -11.93 2.43 -6.84
CA LEU A 121 -12.00 3.46 -7.88
C LEU A 121 -10.67 3.48 -8.67
N PRO A 122 -10.53 2.66 -9.74
CA PRO A 122 -9.35 2.68 -10.59
C PRO A 122 -9.30 4.00 -11.39
N CYS A 123 -8.15 4.66 -11.35
CA CYS A 123 -7.86 5.91 -12.05
C CYS A 123 -6.81 5.70 -13.14
N ALA A 124 -6.90 6.43 -14.25
CA ALA A 124 -5.96 6.27 -15.36
C ALA A 124 -4.58 6.90 -15.08
N SER A 125 -4.49 7.82 -14.11
CA SER A 125 -3.25 8.51 -13.76
C SER A 125 -3.18 8.83 -12.26
N ILE A 126 -1.96 9.14 -11.77
CA ILE A 126 -1.74 9.62 -10.40
C ILE A 126 -2.47 10.95 -10.17
N ASP A 127 -2.56 11.80 -11.20
CA ASP A 127 -3.33 13.06 -11.15
C ASP A 127 -4.80 12.81 -10.88
N GLU A 128 -5.40 11.81 -11.52
CA GLU A 128 -6.79 11.43 -11.28
C GLU A 128 -7.01 10.85 -9.89
N VAL A 129 -6.06 10.06 -9.35
CA VAL A 129 -6.10 9.59 -7.96
C VAL A 129 -6.17 10.78 -7.00
N MET A 130 -5.26 11.76 -7.19
CA MET A 130 -5.22 12.97 -6.36
C MET A 130 -6.49 13.80 -6.53
N HIS A 131 -6.99 13.95 -7.76
CA HIS A 131 -8.24 14.66 -8.03
C HIS A 131 -9.44 13.98 -7.35
N ALA A 132 -9.57 12.66 -7.45
CA ALA A 132 -10.65 11.90 -6.82
C ALA A 132 -10.66 12.08 -5.29
N ALA A 133 -9.48 12.03 -4.64
CA ALA A 133 -9.36 12.28 -3.21
C ALA A 133 -9.63 13.76 -2.84
N THR A 134 -9.23 14.72 -3.68
CA THR A 134 -9.46 16.15 -3.43
C THR A 134 -10.93 16.52 -3.59
N SER A 135 -11.58 16.08 -4.68
CA SER A 135 -12.98 16.38 -5.01
C SER A 135 -13.99 15.66 -4.11
N GLY A 136 -13.59 14.52 -3.50
CA GLY A 136 -14.47 13.68 -2.70
C GLY A 136 -15.19 12.59 -3.46
N ALA A 137 -14.81 12.34 -4.67
CA ALA A 137 -15.18 11.12 -5.37
C ALA A 137 -14.64 9.88 -4.63
N ALA A 138 -13.44 9.99 -4.05
CA ALA A 138 -12.86 9.02 -3.13
C ALA A 138 -12.65 9.62 -1.74
N ASP A 139 -12.66 8.76 -0.71
CA ASP A 139 -12.31 9.14 0.66
C ASP A 139 -10.79 9.14 0.83
N PHE A 140 -10.11 8.24 0.13
CA PHE A 140 -8.65 8.07 0.16
C PHE A 140 -8.10 7.87 -1.26
N GLY A 141 -6.83 8.26 -1.44
CA GLY A 141 -6.03 7.92 -2.61
C GLY A 141 -4.83 7.03 -2.22
N VAL A 142 -4.54 6.02 -3.04
CA VAL A 142 -3.35 5.16 -2.91
C VAL A 142 -2.49 5.35 -4.14
N MET A 143 -1.27 5.80 -3.96
CA MET A 143 -0.38 6.15 -5.06
C MET A 143 1.07 5.72 -4.79
N PRO A 144 1.79 5.21 -5.80
CA PRO A 144 3.18 4.84 -5.64
C PRO A 144 4.04 6.09 -5.43
N VAL A 145 4.99 6.04 -4.49
CA VAL A 145 5.91 7.15 -4.21
C VAL A 145 7.37 6.80 -4.48
N GLU A 146 7.71 5.52 -4.39
CA GLU A 146 9.08 5.04 -4.59
C GLU A 146 9.09 3.55 -4.95
N ASN A 147 10.02 3.16 -5.81
CA ASN A 147 10.35 1.77 -6.09
C ASN A 147 11.84 1.55 -5.81
N SER A 148 12.21 0.43 -5.17
CA SER A 148 13.59 0.18 -4.74
C SER A 148 14.57 0.01 -5.91
N THR A 149 14.06 -0.33 -7.10
CA THR A 149 14.89 -0.53 -8.30
C THR A 149 14.94 0.72 -9.18
N GLU A 150 13.81 1.43 -9.31
CA GLU A 150 13.65 2.57 -10.23
C GLU A 150 13.77 3.93 -9.53
N GLY A 151 13.80 3.93 -8.19
CA GLY A 151 13.82 5.16 -7.40
C GLY A 151 12.44 5.79 -7.24
N VAL A 152 12.42 7.11 -7.07
CA VAL A 152 11.20 7.86 -6.74
C VAL A 152 10.24 7.98 -7.90
N VAL A 153 8.95 7.93 -7.61
CA VAL A 153 7.89 8.24 -8.56
C VAL A 153 7.74 9.76 -8.65
N ALA A 154 8.45 10.34 -9.60
CA ALA A 154 8.59 11.79 -9.76
C ALA A 154 7.26 12.55 -9.74
N ARG A 155 6.22 12.01 -10.42
CA ARG A 155 4.92 12.65 -10.51
C ARG A 155 4.22 12.75 -9.16
N SER A 156 4.29 11.71 -8.35
CA SER A 156 3.72 11.70 -7.01
C SER A 156 4.33 12.79 -6.13
N LEU A 157 5.67 12.91 -6.15
CA LEU A 157 6.37 13.92 -5.36
C LEU A 157 6.02 15.34 -5.85
N ASP A 158 6.01 15.59 -7.15
CA ASP A 158 5.66 16.90 -7.71
C ASP A 158 4.25 17.36 -7.29
N LEU A 159 3.29 16.43 -7.24
CA LEU A 159 1.91 16.73 -6.83
C LEU A 159 1.81 17.09 -5.34
N PHE A 160 2.67 16.53 -4.47
CA PHE A 160 2.67 16.87 -3.05
C PHE A 160 3.03 18.33 -2.76
N LEU A 161 3.70 19.03 -3.65
CA LEU A 161 4.03 20.46 -3.46
C LEU A 161 2.78 21.33 -3.41
N THR A 162 1.79 21.05 -4.24
CA THR A 162 0.63 21.93 -4.47
C THR A 162 -0.70 21.38 -3.95
N THR A 163 -0.79 20.07 -3.69
CA THR A 163 -2.03 19.44 -3.23
C THR A 163 -2.43 19.89 -1.81
N PRO A 164 -3.73 20.03 -1.52
CA PRO A 164 -4.21 20.17 -0.14
C PRO A 164 -4.26 18.84 0.63
N LEU A 165 -4.07 17.69 -0.07
CA LEU A 165 -4.09 16.37 0.55
C LEU A 165 -2.88 16.18 1.47
N PHE A 166 -3.05 15.34 2.48
CA PHE A 166 -1.96 14.91 3.35
C PHE A 166 -1.89 13.39 3.47
N ILE A 167 -0.71 12.90 3.82
CA ILE A 167 -0.43 11.47 3.98
C ILE A 167 -0.91 11.04 5.37
N ILE A 168 -1.69 9.96 5.44
CA ILE A 168 -2.18 9.36 6.69
C ILE A 168 -1.65 7.96 6.93
N GLY A 169 -0.89 7.44 6.00
CA GLY A 169 -0.31 6.11 6.06
C GLY A 169 0.60 5.83 4.89
N GLU A 170 1.33 4.77 5.04
CA GLU A 170 2.21 4.21 4.02
C GLU A 170 2.10 2.69 4.03
N THR A 171 2.25 2.08 2.89
CA THR A 171 2.39 0.62 2.77
C THR A 171 3.46 0.28 1.76
N SER A 172 4.12 -0.86 1.95
CA SER A 172 5.16 -1.34 1.06
C SER A 172 4.83 -2.74 0.57
N LEU A 173 4.89 -2.95 -0.75
CA LEU A 173 4.68 -4.25 -1.37
C LEU A 173 5.97 -4.78 -1.99
N VAL A 174 6.23 -6.07 -1.80
CA VAL A 174 7.21 -6.81 -2.61
C VAL A 174 6.61 -7.00 -4.00
N VAL A 175 7.30 -6.48 -5.02
CA VAL A 175 6.88 -6.63 -6.42
C VAL A 175 7.24 -8.02 -6.90
N ARG A 176 6.24 -8.89 -7.04
CA ARG A 176 6.40 -10.23 -7.58
C ARG A 176 5.77 -10.29 -8.97
N HIS A 177 6.61 -10.51 -9.96
CA HIS A 177 6.19 -10.71 -11.33
C HIS A 177 6.00 -12.19 -11.62
N ASN A 178 4.83 -12.55 -12.12
CA ASN A 178 4.52 -13.92 -12.52
C ASN A 178 4.23 -13.95 -14.01
N LEU A 179 4.55 -15.07 -14.67
CA LEU A 179 4.09 -15.32 -16.02
C LEU A 179 2.68 -15.88 -15.96
N LEU A 180 1.73 -15.18 -16.57
CA LEU A 180 0.31 -15.47 -16.53
C LEU A 180 -0.20 -15.86 -17.92
N ARG A 181 -1.08 -16.86 -17.99
CA ARG A 181 -1.73 -17.31 -19.24
C ARG A 181 -3.16 -17.78 -19.01
N LYS A 182 -3.93 -17.85 -20.10
CA LYS A 182 -5.27 -18.47 -20.12
C LYS A 182 -5.22 -19.99 -20.00
N VAL A 183 -4.14 -20.61 -20.46
CA VAL A 183 -3.87 -22.06 -20.38
C VAL A 183 -2.69 -22.31 -19.45
N ASP A 184 -2.72 -23.42 -18.71
CA ASP A 184 -1.69 -23.75 -17.70
C ASP A 184 -0.50 -24.50 -18.32
N GLU A 185 0.08 -23.90 -19.37
CA GLU A 185 1.20 -24.46 -20.13
C GLU A 185 2.15 -23.35 -20.61
N LEU A 186 3.47 -23.65 -20.69
CA LEU A 186 4.46 -22.74 -21.27
C LEU A 186 4.53 -22.81 -22.81
N GLN A 187 4.05 -23.89 -23.40
CA GLN A 187 4.13 -24.11 -24.85
C GLN A 187 3.10 -23.27 -25.61
N GLY A 188 3.44 -22.86 -26.84
CA GLY A 188 2.52 -22.11 -27.72
C GLY A 188 2.31 -20.65 -27.32
N ILE A 189 3.27 -20.03 -26.60
CA ILE A 189 3.29 -18.60 -26.36
C ILE A 189 3.85 -17.93 -27.61
N GLU A 190 3.06 -17.05 -28.25
CA GLU A 190 3.49 -16.22 -29.38
C GLU A 190 4.09 -14.89 -28.92
N ALA A 191 3.50 -14.24 -27.91
CA ALA A 191 4.00 -13.00 -27.36
C ALA A 191 3.74 -12.87 -25.86
N ILE A 192 4.65 -12.12 -25.19
CA ILE A 192 4.56 -11.76 -23.76
C ILE A 192 4.26 -10.28 -23.66
N CYS A 193 3.07 -9.95 -23.14
CA CYS A 193 2.58 -8.58 -22.98
C CYS A 193 2.83 -8.08 -21.55
N ALA A 194 3.59 -7.00 -21.37
CA ALA A 194 3.78 -6.34 -20.07
C ALA A 194 4.27 -4.90 -20.25
N HIS A 195 4.24 -4.13 -19.16
CA HIS A 195 4.88 -2.83 -19.12
C HIS A 195 6.38 -2.96 -19.42
N PRO A 196 7.02 -2.02 -20.14
CA PRO A 196 8.45 -2.09 -20.48
C PRO A 196 9.35 -2.36 -19.28
N GLN A 197 9.06 -1.76 -18.13
CA GLN A 197 9.76 -1.96 -16.88
C GLN A 197 9.69 -3.42 -16.40
N ALA A 198 8.54 -4.07 -16.44
CA ALA A 198 8.39 -5.46 -16.02
C ALA A 198 9.12 -6.42 -16.99
N LEU A 199 9.11 -6.12 -18.30
CA LEU A 199 9.92 -6.86 -19.29
C LEU A 199 11.42 -6.77 -18.97
N ALA A 200 11.88 -5.58 -18.58
CA ALA A 200 13.28 -5.37 -18.19
C ALA A 200 13.63 -6.08 -16.86
N GLN A 201 12.74 -6.02 -15.89
CA GLN A 201 12.93 -6.65 -14.56
C GLN A 201 12.84 -8.20 -14.58
N CYS A 202 12.36 -8.79 -15.68
CA CYS A 202 12.29 -10.24 -15.90
C CYS A 202 13.22 -10.70 -17.04
N HIS A 203 14.14 -9.85 -17.48
CA HIS A 203 14.92 -10.07 -18.70
C HIS A 203 15.72 -11.37 -18.66
N ARG A 204 16.42 -11.68 -17.56
CA ARG A 204 17.24 -12.89 -17.45
C ARG A 204 16.39 -14.15 -17.53
N TRP A 205 15.30 -14.19 -16.78
CA TRP A 205 14.40 -15.32 -16.80
C TRP A 205 13.81 -15.55 -18.19
N LEU A 206 13.31 -14.50 -18.83
CA LEU A 206 12.72 -14.56 -20.19
C LEU A 206 13.74 -15.01 -21.23
N SER A 207 14.97 -14.54 -21.16
CA SER A 207 16.02 -14.91 -22.12
C SER A 207 16.49 -16.36 -21.97
N HIS A 208 16.35 -16.93 -20.76
CA HIS A 208 16.71 -18.32 -20.52
C HIS A 208 15.58 -19.30 -20.89
N HIS A 209 14.33 -18.98 -20.59
CA HIS A 209 13.22 -19.93 -20.74
C HIS A 209 12.40 -19.72 -22.03
N LEU A 210 12.34 -18.50 -22.54
CA LEU A 210 11.52 -18.10 -23.69
C LEU A 210 12.31 -17.12 -24.60
N PRO A 211 13.52 -17.53 -25.13
CA PRO A 211 14.40 -16.64 -25.87
C PRO A 211 13.78 -16.09 -27.16
N ASP A 212 13.02 -16.91 -27.87
CA ASP A 212 12.48 -16.59 -29.20
C ASP A 212 11.05 -15.99 -29.17
N VAL A 213 10.45 -15.86 -27.99
CA VAL A 213 9.09 -15.32 -27.85
C VAL A 213 9.10 -13.81 -27.93
N GLU A 214 8.19 -13.22 -28.72
CA GLU A 214 8.04 -11.78 -28.84
C GLU A 214 7.76 -11.12 -27.49
N ARG A 215 8.45 -10.03 -27.18
CA ARG A 215 8.21 -9.18 -25.98
C ARG A 215 7.45 -7.95 -26.43
N ARG A 216 6.17 -7.90 -26.11
CA ARG A 216 5.26 -6.83 -26.56
C ARG A 216 4.99 -5.83 -25.42
N PRO A 217 5.54 -4.60 -25.51
CA PRO A 217 5.27 -3.57 -24.51
C PRO A 217 3.82 -3.10 -24.58
N VAL A 218 3.20 -2.94 -23.41
CA VAL A 218 1.84 -2.41 -23.22
C VAL A 218 1.82 -1.37 -22.10
N ALA A 219 0.73 -0.62 -21.98
CA ALA A 219 0.62 0.50 -21.05
C ALA A 219 0.74 0.12 -19.56
N SER A 220 0.36 -1.12 -19.19
CA SER A 220 0.49 -1.64 -17.83
C SER A 220 0.54 -3.15 -17.81
N ASN A 221 1.04 -3.75 -16.72
CA ASN A 221 1.03 -5.20 -16.52
C ASN A 221 -0.39 -5.76 -16.48
N ALA A 222 -1.33 -5.03 -15.89
CA ALA A 222 -2.74 -5.42 -15.84
C ALA A 222 -3.39 -5.39 -17.23
N GLU A 223 -3.01 -4.44 -18.10
CA GLU A 223 -3.43 -4.45 -19.51
C GLU A 223 -2.87 -5.67 -20.26
N GLY A 224 -1.61 -6.03 -20.00
CA GLY A 224 -1.03 -7.27 -20.51
C GLY A 224 -1.84 -8.50 -20.07
N ALA A 225 -2.19 -8.57 -18.79
CA ALA A 225 -3.02 -9.65 -18.25
C ALA A 225 -4.43 -9.69 -18.88
N ARG A 226 -5.06 -8.53 -19.08
CA ARG A 226 -6.34 -8.43 -19.79
C ARG A 226 -6.27 -9.00 -21.22
N LEU A 227 -5.22 -8.65 -21.97
CA LEU A 227 -4.99 -9.16 -23.31
C LEU A 227 -4.77 -10.69 -23.33
N ALA A 228 -3.97 -11.20 -22.40
CA ALA A 228 -3.74 -12.65 -22.25
C ALA A 228 -5.03 -13.40 -21.86
N GLY A 229 -5.94 -12.76 -21.12
CA GLY A 229 -7.26 -13.33 -20.81
C GLY A 229 -8.18 -13.49 -22.03
N LEU A 230 -7.98 -12.66 -23.05
CA LEU A 230 -8.76 -12.69 -24.31
C LEU A 230 -8.14 -13.58 -25.38
N ASN A 231 -6.83 -13.82 -25.34
CA ASN A 231 -6.12 -14.61 -26.35
C ASN A 231 -5.17 -15.62 -25.68
N PRO A 232 -5.43 -16.93 -25.77
CA PRO A 232 -4.60 -17.98 -25.17
C PRO A 232 -3.19 -18.10 -25.77
N ALA A 233 -2.92 -17.54 -26.96
CA ALA A 233 -1.58 -17.47 -27.53
C ALA A 233 -0.69 -16.39 -26.86
N LEU A 234 -1.28 -15.48 -26.07
CA LEU A 234 -0.55 -14.49 -25.32
C LEU A 234 -0.26 -14.93 -23.90
N ALA A 235 0.86 -14.45 -23.37
CA ALA A 235 1.18 -14.48 -21.95
C ALA A 235 1.34 -13.03 -21.44
N ALA A 236 1.24 -12.84 -20.12
CA ALA A 236 1.49 -11.56 -19.49
C ALA A 236 2.45 -11.68 -18.31
N ILE A 237 3.17 -10.61 -18.00
CA ILE A 237 3.89 -10.48 -16.74
C ILE A 237 3.10 -9.57 -15.83
N ALA A 238 2.57 -10.12 -14.73
CA ALA A 238 1.78 -9.33 -13.79
C ALA A 238 1.79 -9.92 -12.36
N SER A 239 1.06 -9.28 -11.45
CA SER A 239 0.88 -9.73 -10.07
C SER A 239 -0.05 -10.96 -10.01
N THR A 240 -0.02 -11.68 -8.89
CA THR A 240 -1.01 -12.74 -8.61
C THR A 240 -2.43 -12.18 -8.57
N ARG A 241 -2.61 -10.93 -8.18
CA ARG A 241 -3.91 -10.26 -8.20
C ARG A 241 -4.49 -10.18 -9.61
N ALA A 242 -3.66 -9.85 -10.60
CA ALA A 242 -4.08 -9.81 -12.00
C ALA A 242 -4.52 -11.20 -12.51
N SER A 243 -3.92 -12.30 -12.04
CA SER A 243 -4.35 -13.65 -12.43
C SER A 243 -5.80 -13.91 -12.00
N SER A 244 -6.15 -13.55 -10.78
CA SER A 244 -7.52 -13.69 -10.25
C SER A 244 -8.51 -12.78 -10.97
N GLU A 245 -8.12 -11.52 -11.25
CA GLU A 245 -8.99 -10.53 -11.89
C GLU A 245 -9.33 -10.89 -13.34
N TYR A 246 -8.37 -11.44 -14.09
CA TYR A 246 -8.55 -11.76 -15.52
C TYR A 246 -8.71 -13.25 -15.81
N GLY A 247 -8.86 -14.08 -14.78
CA GLY A 247 -9.08 -15.53 -14.92
C GLY A 247 -7.93 -16.25 -15.62
N LEU A 248 -6.69 -15.97 -15.19
CA LEU A 248 -5.44 -16.51 -15.72
C LEU A 248 -4.80 -17.50 -14.73
N HIS A 249 -4.03 -18.45 -15.27
CA HIS A 249 -3.18 -19.33 -14.50
C HIS A 249 -1.80 -18.68 -14.28
N VAL A 250 -1.21 -18.89 -13.11
CA VAL A 250 0.19 -18.56 -12.83
C VAL A 250 1.05 -19.72 -13.36
N VAL A 251 1.53 -19.58 -14.58
CA VAL A 251 2.32 -20.65 -15.26
C VAL A 251 3.75 -20.70 -14.72
N SER A 252 4.31 -19.55 -14.33
CA SER A 252 5.60 -19.47 -13.66
C SER A 252 5.58 -18.35 -12.62
N PRO A 253 5.75 -18.66 -11.32
CA PRO A 253 5.74 -17.67 -10.27
C PRO A 253 7.10 -16.99 -10.12
N ALA A 254 7.10 -15.73 -9.64
CA ALA A 254 8.26 -14.98 -9.17
C ALA A 254 9.44 -14.96 -10.18
N ILE A 255 9.15 -14.56 -11.43
CA ILE A 255 10.12 -14.56 -12.54
C ILE A 255 11.00 -13.31 -12.59
N GLN A 256 10.86 -12.37 -11.65
CA GLN A 256 11.67 -11.15 -11.57
C GLN A 256 13.14 -11.47 -11.25
N ASP A 257 14.04 -10.66 -11.83
CA ASP A 257 15.49 -10.82 -11.66
C ASP A 257 15.99 -10.39 -10.26
N ASP A 258 15.29 -9.43 -9.61
CA ASP A 258 15.55 -8.99 -8.24
C ASP A 258 14.39 -9.40 -7.31
N PRO A 259 14.64 -10.33 -6.36
CA PRO A 259 13.61 -10.78 -5.41
C PRO A 259 13.27 -9.74 -4.33
N HIS A 260 14.11 -8.70 -4.17
CA HIS A 260 13.95 -7.66 -3.14
C HIS A 260 13.24 -6.40 -3.66
N ASN A 261 12.82 -6.38 -4.93
CA ASN A 261 12.10 -5.25 -5.50
C ASN A 261 10.83 -4.94 -4.70
N ARG A 262 10.74 -3.71 -4.19
CA ARG A 262 9.62 -3.21 -3.39
C ARG A 262 9.12 -1.88 -3.93
N THR A 263 7.82 -1.65 -3.81
CA THR A 263 7.22 -0.35 -4.09
C THR A 263 6.54 0.17 -2.83
N ARG A 264 6.84 1.43 -2.48
CA ARG A 264 6.20 2.18 -1.40
C ARG A 264 5.01 2.96 -1.96
N PHE A 265 3.90 2.94 -1.25
CA PHE A 265 2.67 3.64 -1.59
C PHE A 265 2.27 4.56 -0.45
N ALA A 266 1.97 5.82 -0.78
CA ALA A 266 1.38 6.75 0.15
C ALA A 266 -0.15 6.64 0.13
N ILE A 267 -0.75 6.73 1.30
CA ILE A 267 -2.20 6.81 1.50
C ILE A 267 -2.53 8.27 1.81
N VAL A 268 -3.33 8.90 0.96
CA VAL A 268 -3.64 10.33 1.06
C VAL A 268 -5.12 10.56 1.26
N THR A 269 -5.46 11.66 1.95
CA THR A 269 -6.83 12.10 2.16
C THR A 269 -6.91 13.62 2.27
N HIS A 270 -8.14 14.17 2.22
CA HIS A 270 -8.36 15.62 2.36
C HIS A 270 -8.63 16.00 3.83
N PRO A 271 -8.03 17.09 4.36
CA PRO A 271 -8.19 17.50 5.77
C PRO A 271 -9.63 17.73 6.22
N SER A 272 -10.51 18.13 5.30
CA SER A 272 -11.94 18.34 5.62
C SER A 272 -12.71 17.04 5.85
N ARG A 273 -12.14 15.89 5.49
CA ARG A 273 -12.81 14.57 5.60
C ARG A 273 -12.16 13.70 6.65
N HIS A 274 -10.89 13.89 6.88
CA HIS A 274 -10.14 13.10 7.83
C HIS A 274 -9.18 14.00 8.60
N PRO A 275 -9.19 14.02 9.94
CA PRO A 275 -8.17 14.72 10.71
C PRO A 275 -6.82 14.01 10.56
N ALA A 276 -5.75 14.73 10.86
CA ALA A 276 -4.43 14.11 10.98
C ALA A 276 -4.47 12.99 12.05
N PRO A 277 -3.79 11.85 11.79
CA PRO A 277 -3.64 10.80 12.79
C PRO A 277 -3.06 11.34 14.10
N LYS A 278 -3.46 10.75 15.22
CA LYS A 278 -2.87 11.03 16.53
C LYS A 278 -1.60 10.21 16.72
N ALA A 279 -0.72 10.67 17.62
CA ALA A 279 0.48 9.94 17.96
C ALA A 279 0.17 8.47 18.35
N SER A 280 0.85 7.55 17.71
CA SER A 280 0.76 6.10 17.96
C SER A 280 1.91 5.60 18.85
N GLY A 281 2.99 6.37 18.94
CA GLY A 281 4.25 6.00 19.59
C GLY A 281 5.31 5.43 18.63
N HIS A 282 4.89 5.08 17.40
CA HIS A 282 5.77 4.66 16.31
C HIS A 282 5.30 5.34 15.03
N ASP A 283 5.63 6.63 14.89
CA ASP A 283 5.13 7.46 13.81
C ASP A 283 6.25 7.91 12.89
N CYS A 284 5.89 8.20 11.65
CA CYS A 284 6.71 8.87 10.66
C CYS A 284 6.07 10.21 10.32
N THR A 285 6.88 11.26 10.24
CA THR A 285 6.48 12.57 9.71
C THR A 285 7.20 12.80 8.39
N SER A 286 6.42 12.89 7.31
CA SER A 286 6.92 13.23 5.97
C SER A 286 6.78 14.71 5.72
N LEU A 287 7.84 15.32 5.20
CA LEU A 287 7.89 16.76 4.90
C LEU A 287 8.59 17.03 3.57
N VAL A 288 8.30 18.19 3.01
CA VAL A 288 9.06 18.74 1.89
C VAL A 288 9.53 20.14 2.26
N VAL A 289 10.82 20.39 2.04
CA VAL A 289 11.47 21.65 2.38
C VAL A 289 12.32 22.15 1.22
N SER A 290 12.61 23.44 1.19
CA SER A 290 13.69 24.01 0.39
C SER A 290 14.52 24.97 1.19
N VAL A 291 15.77 25.16 0.81
CA VAL A 291 16.69 26.14 1.40
C VAL A 291 17.25 27.05 0.31
N THR A 292 17.58 28.28 0.68
CA THR A 292 18.26 29.20 -0.22
C THR A 292 19.61 28.62 -0.64
N ASN A 293 19.90 28.61 -1.93
CA ASN A 293 21.15 28.05 -2.47
C ASN A 293 22.37 28.87 -2.00
N ARG A 294 23.07 28.37 -0.99
CA ARG A 294 24.32 28.91 -0.44
C ARG A 294 25.21 27.78 0.06
N PRO A 295 26.51 27.98 0.15
CA PRO A 295 27.41 26.99 0.74
C PRO A 295 26.94 26.57 2.15
N GLY A 296 26.88 25.27 2.43
CA GLY A 296 26.46 24.71 3.72
C GLY A 296 24.95 24.67 3.99
N ALA A 297 24.08 25.18 3.10
CA ALA A 297 22.64 25.27 3.35
C ALA A 297 21.97 23.95 3.70
N VAL A 298 22.33 22.87 2.99
CA VAL A 298 21.79 21.52 3.30
C VAL A 298 22.28 21.00 4.64
N HIS A 299 23.55 21.26 5.00
CA HIS A 299 24.08 20.94 6.33
C HIS A 299 23.27 21.66 7.42
N ASP A 300 23.13 22.99 7.30
CA ASP A 300 22.42 23.80 8.29
C ASP A 300 20.97 23.39 8.46
N MET A 301 20.33 22.96 7.37
CA MET A 301 18.95 22.42 7.36
C MET A 301 18.84 21.13 8.20
N LEU A 302 19.86 20.28 8.22
CA LEU A 302 19.83 19.00 8.95
C LEU A 302 20.24 19.14 10.43
N VAL A 303 20.89 20.25 10.81
CA VAL A 303 21.35 20.49 12.18
C VAL A 303 20.23 20.41 13.23
N PRO A 304 19.01 20.98 13.01
CA PRO A 304 17.92 20.86 13.97
C PRO A 304 17.54 19.41 14.30
N LEU A 305 17.47 18.52 13.28
CA LEU A 305 17.17 17.09 13.50
C LEU A 305 18.21 16.43 14.40
N LYS A 306 19.50 16.70 14.13
CA LYS A 306 20.60 16.20 14.94
C LYS A 306 20.54 16.70 16.38
N ASN A 307 20.33 18.01 16.58
CA ASN A 307 20.35 18.66 17.90
C ASN A 307 19.24 18.11 18.82
N HIS A 308 18.09 17.78 18.26
CA HIS A 308 16.95 17.22 19.00
C HIS A 308 16.88 15.69 18.98
N GLY A 309 17.87 15.00 18.39
CA GLY A 309 17.91 13.55 18.36
C GLY A 309 16.74 12.93 17.56
N VAL A 310 16.30 13.61 16.49
CA VAL A 310 15.27 13.11 15.57
C VAL A 310 15.94 12.38 14.42
N SER A 311 15.60 11.11 14.25
CA SER A 311 16.14 10.24 13.19
C SER A 311 15.49 10.58 11.86
N MET A 312 16.30 10.68 10.80
CA MET A 312 15.84 10.84 9.43
C MET A 312 15.94 9.49 8.72
N THR A 313 14.84 9.00 8.19
CA THR A 313 14.75 7.68 7.53
C THR A 313 14.79 7.77 6.02
N ARG A 314 14.50 8.96 5.47
CA ARG A 314 14.55 9.21 4.02
C ARG A 314 15.01 10.62 3.72
N PHE A 315 15.77 10.75 2.63
CA PHE A 315 16.19 12.03 2.09
C PHE A 315 16.26 11.94 0.56
N GLU A 316 15.43 12.71 -0.11
CA GLU A 316 15.35 12.74 -1.56
C GLU A 316 15.37 14.18 -2.07
N SER A 317 16.23 14.50 -3.03
CA SER A 317 16.33 15.83 -3.62
C SER A 317 15.72 15.86 -5.01
N ARG A 318 14.94 16.90 -5.30
CA ARG A 318 14.37 17.13 -6.63
C ARG A 318 14.55 18.57 -7.05
N PRO A 319 14.95 18.83 -8.32
CA PRO A 319 15.06 20.20 -8.81
C PRO A 319 13.67 20.86 -8.84
N ALA A 320 13.61 22.09 -8.35
CA ALA A 320 12.45 22.94 -8.53
C ALA A 320 12.35 23.35 -9.99
N ARG A 321 11.17 23.23 -10.58
CA ARG A 321 10.95 23.61 -11.99
C ARG A 321 10.75 25.13 -12.18
N SER A 322 11.27 25.94 -11.23
CA SER A 322 11.13 27.41 -11.19
C SER A 322 12.09 28.17 -12.11
N GLY A 323 12.95 27.48 -12.87
CA GLY A 323 13.95 28.09 -13.74
C GLY A 323 15.24 28.53 -13.03
N GLN A 324 15.30 28.53 -11.72
CA GLN A 324 16.51 28.68 -10.90
C GLN A 324 16.93 27.30 -10.40
N TRP A 325 18.23 27.06 -10.20
CA TRP A 325 18.76 25.79 -9.65
C TRP A 325 18.44 25.69 -8.16
N GLU A 326 17.15 25.65 -7.83
CA GLU A 326 16.61 25.41 -6.50
C GLU A 326 16.20 23.95 -6.38
N TYR A 327 16.25 23.40 -5.16
CA TYR A 327 15.90 22.02 -4.88
C TYR A 327 14.84 21.95 -3.79
N TYR A 328 13.89 21.06 -3.98
CA TYR A 328 13.03 20.55 -2.93
C TYR A 328 13.64 19.28 -2.34
N PHE A 329 13.61 19.16 -1.03
CA PHE A 329 14.06 18.00 -0.28
C PHE A 329 12.85 17.36 0.38
N TYR A 330 12.57 16.11 0.03
CA TYR A 330 11.55 15.28 0.65
C TYR A 330 12.24 14.49 1.74
N ILE A 331 11.74 14.62 2.97
CA ILE A 331 12.39 14.10 4.17
C ILE A 331 11.34 13.35 4.97
N ASP A 332 11.66 12.13 5.37
CA ASP A 332 10.89 11.40 6.35
C ASP A 332 11.68 11.34 7.66
N VAL A 333 11.05 11.69 8.77
CA VAL A 333 11.63 11.65 10.12
C VAL A 333 10.80 10.78 11.04
N GLU A 334 11.45 10.11 11.98
CA GLU A 334 10.81 9.32 13.02
C GLU A 334 10.17 10.22 14.07
N GLY A 335 8.93 9.90 14.44
CA GLY A 335 8.17 10.53 15.50
C GLY A 335 7.04 11.43 15.02
N HIS A 336 6.20 11.83 15.99
CA HIS A 336 5.01 12.65 15.79
C HIS A 336 5.28 14.10 16.22
N PRO A 337 4.72 15.12 15.53
CA PRO A 337 4.87 16.52 15.93
C PRO A 337 4.37 16.84 17.34
N ASP A 338 3.51 16.01 17.94
CA ASP A 338 3.09 16.14 19.34
C ASP A 338 4.18 15.72 20.34
N GLU A 339 5.24 15.08 19.90
CA GLU A 339 6.40 14.77 20.73
C GLU A 339 7.30 16.01 20.89
N PRO A 340 7.67 16.41 22.13
CA PRO A 340 8.43 17.65 22.36
C PRO A 340 9.73 17.76 21.55
N LYS A 341 10.46 16.63 21.38
CA LYS A 341 11.72 16.60 20.60
C LYS A 341 11.48 16.84 19.11
N VAL A 342 10.40 16.26 18.54
CA VAL A 342 10.04 16.40 17.14
C VAL A 342 9.50 17.78 16.86
N ASP A 343 8.61 18.31 17.72
CA ASP A 343 8.08 19.68 17.62
C ASP A 343 9.19 20.71 17.62
N ALA A 344 10.16 20.60 18.56
CA ALA A 344 11.29 21.50 18.64
C ALA A 344 12.17 21.44 17.37
N ALA A 345 12.48 20.22 16.90
CA ALA A 345 13.26 20.03 15.68
C ALA A 345 12.56 20.61 14.45
N LEU A 346 11.25 20.40 14.30
CA LEU A 346 10.48 20.92 13.16
C LEU A 346 10.32 22.45 13.20
N LYS A 347 10.21 23.06 14.37
CA LYS A 347 10.18 24.51 14.53
C LYS A 347 11.51 25.16 14.12
N GLU A 348 12.63 24.61 14.59
CA GLU A 348 13.96 25.10 14.19
C GLU A 348 14.22 24.87 12.70
N LEU A 349 13.86 23.69 12.17
CA LEU A 349 13.97 23.38 10.75
C LEU A 349 13.17 24.37 9.90
N ARG A 350 11.94 24.66 10.28
CA ARG A 350 11.10 25.65 9.58
C ARG A 350 11.74 27.03 9.54
N ALA A 351 12.43 27.44 10.59
CA ALA A 351 13.08 28.76 10.67
C ALA A 351 14.25 28.93 9.69
N VAL A 352 14.91 27.85 9.30
CA VAL A 352 16.06 27.87 8.36
C VAL A 352 15.68 27.55 6.90
N CYS A 353 14.44 27.10 6.66
CA CYS A 353 13.94 26.76 5.33
C CYS A 353 13.28 27.97 4.64
N ALA A 354 13.50 28.08 3.31
CA ALA A 354 12.77 29.03 2.46
C ALA A 354 11.34 28.53 2.16
N PHE A 355 11.16 27.22 2.08
CA PHE A 355 9.86 26.55 1.97
C PHE A 355 9.80 25.39 2.95
N PHE A 356 8.65 25.22 3.61
CA PHE A 356 8.42 24.14 4.56
C PHE A 356 6.96 23.70 4.52
N LYS A 357 6.72 22.42 4.24
CA LYS A 357 5.40 21.81 4.26
C LYS A 357 5.48 20.41 4.87
N ILE A 358 4.68 20.15 5.91
CA ILE A 358 4.43 18.79 6.39
C ILE A 358 3.46 18.12 5.40
N LEU A 359 3.85 16.99 4.84
CA LEU A 359 3.04 16.20 3.92
C LEU A 359 2.08 15.29 4.66
N GLY A 360 2.42 14.91 5.89
CA GLY A 360 1.60 14.11 6.77
C GLY A 360 2.40 13.47 7.89
N THR A 361 1.68 12.97 8.89
CA THR A 361 2.22 12.16 9.98
C THR A 361 1.34 10.93 10.13
N TYR A 362 1.95 9.76 10.26
CA TYR A 362 1.23 8.50 10.23
C TYR A 362 1.99 7.39 10.98
N PRO A 363 1.26 6.36 11.49
CA PRO A 363 1.87 5.19 12.10
C PRO A 363 2.76 4.44 11.10
N ILE A 364 3.93 4.00 11.56
CA ILE A 364 4.79 3.10 10.79
C ILE A 364 4.25 1.68 11.02
N ASP A 365 3.94 0.97 9.94
CA ASP A 365 3.66 -0.47 10.00
C ASP A 365 4.97 -1.17 10.39
N VAL A 366 5.06 -1.70 11.60
CA VAL A 366 6.20 -2.53 12.03
C VAL A 366 6.03 -3.90 11.36
N HIS A 367 6.75 -4.08 10.26
CA HIS A 367 6.79 -5.35 9.51
C HIS A 367 7.72 -6.37 10.16
#